data_7396d1f3b16728c3da6026d9ed56eaec
#
_entry.id   7396d1f3b16728c3da6026d9ed56eaec
#
_cell.length_a   1.000
_cell.length_b   1.000
_cell.length_c   1.000
_cell.angle_alpha   90.00
_cell.angle_beta   90.00
_cell.angle_gamma   90.00
#
_symmetry.space_group_name_H-M   'P 1'
#
loop_
_entity.id
_entity.type
_entity.pdbx_description
1 polymer ?
#
loop_
_entity_poly.entity_id
_entity_poly.type
_entity_poly.pdbx_seq_one_letter_code
_entity_poly.pdbx_strand_id
1 'polypeptide(L)'
;ELSTTGQSFDFRDFIKNLSLGSVLFSVDEKHYGAKWFLPQVLQFPKSKIPDFNSSQELIGFLQNIIMQKIAIKEGANMGLFDNDYFKKRVGVEQSRVLYDSYLKYLVNSIETPDSSRVQSYYNKNKEEKYFDPEKVIVRQIKVASKNLSDSLYSILSLDDSLFKSISSEFSLAYSQTEGLMDPFERGKFNFMGEAAFILGVGDISRPIENPDKTFSIIRVEEKIDKKIIPINRVYKRIESLIMKESQEKIKISTFDSFLNNPE
;
A
#
# COMPACT_ATOMS: atom_id res chain seq x y z
N GLU A 1 11.94 37.12 -22.63
CA GLU A 1 12.86 36.36 -23.48
C GLU A 1 13.09 35.01 -22.84
N LEU A 2 12.34 34.01 -23.28
CA LEU A 2 12.55 32.62 -22.90
C LEU A 2 13.57 32.05 -23.89
N SER A 3 14.77 31.75 -23.39
CA SER A 3 15.86 31.25 -24.21
C SER A 3 15.53 29.88 -24.83
N THR A 4 15.81 29.77 -26.11
CA THR A 4 15.69 28.56 -26.95
C THR A 4 16.82 27.53 -26.71
N THR A 5 17.27 27.32 -25.51
CA THR A 5 18.25 26.28 -25.19
C THR A 5 17.55 25.23 -24.38
N GLY A 6 17.52 23.98 -24.84
CA GLY A 6 16.92 22.76 -24.38
C GLY A 6 16.95 22.40 -22.89
N GLN A 7 16.77 23.38 -22.00
CA GLN A 7 16.49 23.14 -20.58
C GLN A 7 15.00 22.95 -20.40
N SER A 8 14.62 21.88 -19.76
CA SER A 8 13.25 21.60 -19.35
C SER A 8 12.73 22.76 -18.51
N PHE A 9 11.64 23.40 -18.96
CA PHE A 9 10.97 24.48 -18.25
C PHE A 9 10.34 23.92 -16.97
N ASP A 10 10.91 24.24 -15.79
CA ASP A 10 10.30 23.88 -14.51
C ASP A 10 9.28 24.96 -14.12
N PHE A 11 8.00 24.60 -14.19
CA PHE A 11 6.91 25.48 -13.80
C PHE A 11 6.96 25.92 -12.33
N ARG A 12 7.52 25.12 -11.44
CA ARG A 12 7.64 25.44 -10.02
C ARG A 12 8.68 26.53 -9.81
N ASP A 13 9.78 26.46 -10.55
CA ASP A 13 10.82 27.48 -10.52
C ASP A 13 10.34 28.76 -11.19
N PHE A 14 9.56 28.67 -12.29
CA PHE A 14 8.89 29.80 -12.87
C PHE A 14 7.98 30.52 -11.86
N ILE A 15 7.12 29.78 -11.15
CA ILE A 15 6.23 30.36 -10.13
C ILE A 15 6.99 31.00 -8.97
N LYS A 16 8.05 30.35 -8.48
CA LYS A 16 8.89 30.91 -7.40
C LYS A 16 9.59 32.21 -7.78
N ASN A 17 10.00 32.30 -9.02
CA ASN A 17 10.74 33.45 -9.54
C ASN A 17 9.82 34.52 -10.18
N LEU A 18 8.50 34.28 -10.22
CA LEU A 18 7.54 35.20 -10.78
C LEU A 18 7.39 36.43 -9.88
N SER A 19 7.87 37.57 -10.34
CA SER A 19 7.67 38.83 -9.63
C SER A 19 6.18 39.16 -9.49
N LEU A 20 5.75 39.55 -8.30
CA LEU A 20 4.35 39.95 -8.07
C LEU A 20 3.89 41.14 -8.91
N GLY A 21 4.83 41.91 -9.44
CA GLY A 21 4.56 43.03 -10.39
C GLY A 21 4.53 42.62 -11.87
N SER A 22 4.91 41.38 -12.21
CA SER A 22 4.94 40.94 -13.60
C SER A 22 3.54 40.87 -14.20
N VAL A 23 3.39 41.42 -15.40
CA VAL A 23 2.18 41.27 -16.24
C VAL A 23 2.36 40.01 -17.08
N LEU A 24 1.40 39.07 -16.96
CA LEU A 24 1.42 37.82 -17.71
C LEU A 24 0.64 37.96 -19.03
N PHE A 25 -0.46 38.72 -19.01
CA PHE A 25 -1.29 39.01 -20.21
C PHE A 25 -2.17 40.22 -19.94
N SER A 26 -2.75 40.76 -21.00
CA SER A 26 -3.69 41.87 -20.93
C SER A 26 -4.94 41.56 -21.76
N VAL A 27 -6.12 41.95 -21.24
CA VAL A 27 -7.42 41.86 -21.93
C VAL A 27 -8.15 43.16 -21.69
N ASP A 28 -8.57 43.83 -22.74
CA ASP A 28 -9.33 45.11 -22.68
C ASP A 28 -8.67 46.11 -21.70
N GLU A 29 -7.42 46.43 -21.92
CA GLU A 29 -6.60 47.33 -21.09
C GLU A 29 -6.36 46.90 -19.65
N LYS A 30 -6.94 45.79 -19.19
CA LYS A 30 -6.65 45.23 -17.88
C LYS A 30 -5.45 44.30 -17.95
N HIS A 31 -4.52 44.57 -17.06
CA HIS A 31 -3.32 43.76 -16.89
C HIS A 31 -3.52 42.68 -15.81
N TYR A 32 -3.20 41.46 -16.18
CA TYR A 32 -3.29 40.31 -15.29
C TYR A 32 -1.87 39.79 -15.01
N GLY A 33 -1.45 39.82 -13.79
CA GLY A 33 -0.10 39.44 -13.38
C GLY A 33 -0.10 38.28 -12.39
N ALA A 34 1.05 38.10 -11.76
CA ALA A 34 1.28 37.05 -10.78
C ALA A 34 0.26 37.07 -9.63
N LYS A 35 -0.11 38.23 -9.13
CA LYS A 35 -1.14 38.38 -8.07
C LYS A 35 -2.48 37.77 -8.43
N TRP A 36 -2.84 37.83 -9.72
CA TRP A 36 -4.08 37.21 -10.20
C TRP A 36 -3.89 35.73 -10.49
N PHE A 37 -2.77 35.35 -11.09
CA PHE A 37 -2.51 34.01 -11.58
C PHE A 37 -2.30 33.00 -10.45
N LEU A 38 -1.50 33.32 -9.45
CA LEU A 38 -1.15 32.39 -8.37
C LEU A 38 -2.37 31.82 -7.63
N PRO A 39 -3.39 32.60 -7.24
CA PRO A 39 -4.58 32.02 -6.61
C PRO A 39 -5.38 31.10 -7.52
N GLN A 40 -5.33 31.30 -8.86
CA GLN A 40 -6.01 30.43 -9.81
C GLN A 40 -5.33 29.06 -9.88
N VAL A 41 -3.98 29.05 -9.94
CA VAL A 41 -3.20 27.81 -9.98
C VAL A 41 -3.30 27.02 -8.69
N LEU A 42 -3.30 27.70 -7.54
CA LEU A 42 -3.39 27.05 -6.21
C LEU A 42 -4.74 26.37 -5.97
N GLN A 43 -5.77 26.67 -6.78
CA GLN A 43 -7.06 25.96 -6.73
C GLN A 43 -7.00 24.57 -7.36
N PHE A 44 -6.00 24.30 -8.19
CA PHE A 44 -5.86 22.98 -8.81
C PHE A 44 -5.11 22.02 -7.88
N PRO A 45 -5.54 20.76 -7.75
CA PRO A 45 -4.73 19.72 -7.12
C PRO A 45 -3.37 19.62 -7.82
N LYS A 46 -2.30 19.38 -7.07
CA LYS A 46 -0.93 19.26 -7.63
C LYS A 46 -0.84 18.29 -8.81
N SER A 47 -1.63 17.21 -8.78
CA SER A 47 -1.71 16.20 -9.84
C SER A 47 -2.42 16.67 -11.12
N LYS A 48 -3.08 17.84 -11.09
CA LYS A 48 -3.78 18.42 -12.25
C LYS A 48 -3.09 19.67 -12.81
N ILE A 49 -1.99 20.07 -12.21
CA ILE A 49 -1.14 21.14 -12.77
C ILE A 49 -0.24 20.44 -13.80
N PRO A 50 -0.34 20.78 -15.10
CA PRO A 50 0.50 20.17 -16.12
C PRO A 50 1.99 20.47 -15.87
N ASP A 51 2.84 19.51 -16.18
CA ASP A 51 4.27 19.78 -16.33
C ASP A 51 4.48 20.47 -17.68
N PHE A 52 4.80 21.77 -17.66
CA PHE A 52 4.99 22.55 -18.87
C PHE A 52 6.40 22.31 -19.41
N ASN A 53 6.48 21.80 -20.63
CA ASN A 53 7.75 21.56 -21.33
C ASN A 53 8.09 22.69 -22.31
N SER A 54 7.16 23.63 -22.54
CA SER A 54 7.34 24.76 -23.44
C SER A 54 6.54 25.98 -23.00
N SER A 55 6.97 27.16 -23.45
CA SER A 55 6.22 28.42 -23.28
C SER A 55 4.84 28.37 -23.94
N GLN A 56 4.71 27.62 -25.04
CA GLN A 56 3.45 27.46 -25.74
C GLN A 56 2.39 26.74 -24.90
N GLU A 57 2.78 25.68 -24.18
CA GLU A 57 1.89 24.96 -23.26
C GLU A 57 1.44 25.84 -22.10
N LEU A 58 2.35 26.65 -21.53
CA LEU A 58 2.01 27.63 -20.50
C LEU A 58 1.00 28.67 -21.03
N ILE A 59 1.23 29.19 -22.23
CA ILE A 59 0.30 30.16 -22.86
C ILE A 59 -1.07 29.50 -23.06
N GLY A 60 -1.14 28.28 -23.57
CA GLY A 60 -2.40 27.56 -23.75
C GLY A 60 -3.14 27.35 -22.41
N PHE A 61 -2.43 27.02 -21.36
CA PHE A 61 -3.00 26.89 -20.01
C PHE A 61 -3.55 28.23 -19.49
N LEU A 62 -2.80 29.32 -19.63
CA LEU A 62 -3.25 30.67 -19.29
C LEU A 62 -4.50 31.06 -20.08
N GLN A 63 -4.51 30.83 -21.39
CA GLN A 63 -5.67 31.09 -22.23
C GLN A 63 -6.92 30.36 -21.77
N ASN A 64 -6.80 29.07 -21.39
CA ASN A 64 -7.90 28.29 -20.84
C ASN A 64 -8.46 28.88 -19.54
N ILE A 65 -7.58 29.29 -18.60
CA ILE A 65 -8.03 29.93 -17.34
C ILE A 65 -8.76 31.25 -17.65
N ILE A 66 -8.25 32.05 -18.59
CA ILE A 66 -8.87 33.31 -18.98
C ILE A 66 -10.24 33.08 -19.62
N MET A 67 -10.32 32.13 -20.55
CA MET A 67 -11.58 31.77 -21.22
C MET A 67 -12.65 31.31 -20.21
N GLN A 68 -12.26 30.50 -19.22
CA GLN A 68 -13.18 30.11 -18.14
C GLN A 68 -13.69 31.33 -17.36
N LYS A 69 -12.83 32.27 -17.01
CA LYS A 69 -13.21 33.50 -16.30
C LYS A 69 -14.15 34.38 -17.13
N ILE A 70 -13.86 34.55 -18.41
CA ILE A 70 -14.74 35.32 -19.32
C ILE A 70 -16.09 34.61 -19.44
N ALA A 71 -16.10 33.30 -19.68
CA ALA A 71 -17.34 32.53 -19.80
C ALA A 71 -18.21 32.61 -18.54
N ILE A 72 -17.60 32.51 -17.34
CA ILE A 72 -18.31 32.65 -16.07
C ILE A 72 -18.92 34.06 -15.95
N LYS A 73 -18.17 35.13 -16.29
CA LYS A 73 -18.64 36.50 -16.24
C LYS A 73 -19.80 36.74 -17.23
N GLU A 74 -19.64 36.29 -18.47
CA GLU A 74 -20.69 36.43 -19.46
C GLU A 74 -21.93 35.58 -19.15
N GLY A 75 -21.73 34.37 -18.65
CA GLY A 75 -22.84 33.54 -18.14
C GLY A 75 -23.63 34.23 -17.00
N ALA A 76 -22.93 34.93 -16.13
CA ALA A 76 -23.55 35.72 -15.07
C ALA A 76 -24.36 36.90 -15.66
N ASN A 77 -23.76 37.65 -16.62
CA ASN A 77 -24.42 38.76 -17.31
C ASN A 77 -25.65 38.30 -18.10
N MET A 78 -25.65 37.11 -18.63
CA MET A 78 -26.79 36.47 -19.31
C MET A 78 -27.86 35.92 -18.35
N GLY A 79 -27.69 36.04 -17.03
CA GLY A 79 -28.61 35.51 -16.03
C GLY A 79 -28.65 33.98 -15.92
N LEU A 80 -27.61 33.27 -16.40
CA LEU A 80 -27.56 31.80 -16.38
C LEU A 80 -27.57 31.21 -14.96
N PHE A 81 -27.28 32.00 -13.92
CA PHE A 81 -27.45 31.60 -12.52
C PHE A 81 -28.88 31.26 -12.16
N ASP A 82 -29.87 31.87 -12.87
CA ASP A 82 -31.29 31.63 -12.65
C ASP A 82 -31.83 30.41 -13.43
N ASN A 83 -31.02 29.84 -14.30
CA ASN A 83 -31.38 28.67 -15.06
C ASN A 83 -31.61 27.46 -14.17
N ASP A 84 -32.68 26.69 -14.37
CA ASP A 84 -33.05 25.53 -13.55
C ASP A 84 -31.95 24.42 -13.57
N TYR A 85 -31.31 24.22 -14.70
CA TYR A 85 -30.20 23.26 -14.79
C TYR A 85 -29.03 23.68 -13.91
N PHE A 86 -28.67 24.97 -13.93
CA PHE A 86 -27.61 25.52 -13.09
C PHE A 86 -27.96 25.37 -11.60
N LYS A 87 -29.17 25.82 -11.21
CA LYS A 87 -29.64 25.69 -9.82
C LYS A 87 -29.63 24.26 -9.32
N LYS A 88 -30.12 23.32 -10.14
CA LYS A 88 -30.11 21.90 -9.81
C LYS A 88 -28.68 21.37 -9.61
N ARG A 89 -27.75 21.72 -10.50
CA ARG A 89 -26.33 21.28 -10.39
C ARG A 89 -25.65 21.86 -9.15
N VAL A 90 -25.84 23.15 -8.88
CA VAL A 90 -25.31 23.81 -7.68
C VAL A 90 -25.88 23.18 -6.42
N GLY A 91 -27.19 22.90 -6.37
CA GLY A 91 -27.80 22.22 -5.21
C GLY A 91 -27.21 20.85 -4.93
N VAL A 92 -26.96 20.05 -5.98
CA VAL A 92 -26.29 18.74 -5.82
C VAL A 92 -24.88 18.91 -5.27
N GLU A 93 -24.09 19.86 -5.79
CA GLU A 93 -22.73 20.11 -5.30
C GLU A 93 -22.71 20.66 -3.88
N GLN A 94 -23.64 21.56 -3.53
CA GLN A 94 -23.79 22.06 -2.16
C GLN A 94 -24.10 20.93 -1.18
N SER A 95 -25.05 20.05 -1.53
CA SER A 95 -25.40 18.89 -0.70
C SER A 95 -24.20 17.96 -0.52
N ARG A 96 -23.43 17.71 -1.58
CA ARG A 96 -22.21 16.89 -1.51
C ARG A 96 -21.16 17.51 -0.59
N VAL A 97 -20.86 18.81 -0.78
CA VAL A 97 -19.87 19.52 0.05
C VAL A 97 -20.29 19.55 1.51
N LEU A 98 -21.59 19.78 1.78
CA LEU A 98 -22.12 19.77 3.15
C LEU A 98 -21.98 18.39 3.80
N TYR A 99 -22.33 17.32 3.08
CA TYR A 99 -22.16 15.95 3.52
C TYR A 99 -20.70 15.62 3.84
N ASP A 100 -19.79 15.91 2.92
CA ASP A 100 -18.35 15.67 3.11
C ASP A 100 -17.79 16.47 4.30
N SER A 101 -18.26 17.71 4.46
CA SER A 101 -17.85 18.58 5.57
C SER A 101 -18.35 18.04 6.92
N TYR A 102 -19.58 17.54 6.97
CA TYR A 102 -20.13 16.93 8.16
C TYR A 102 -19.41 15.63 8.53
N LEU A 103 -19.15 14.76 7.56
CA LEU A 103 -18.35 13.55 7.80
C LEU A 103 -16.95 13.89 8.32
N LYS A 104 -16.31 14.91 7.75
CA LYS A 104 -15.01 15.38 8.22
C LYS A 104 -15.07 15.93 9.64
N TYR A 105 -16.11 16.66 9.98
CA TYR A 105 -16.35 17.13 11.35
C TYR A 105 -16.48 15.97 12.32
N LEU A 106 -17.31 14.96 12.02
CA LEU A 106 -17.47 13.75 12.84
C LEU A 106 -16.13 13.01 13.06
N VAL A 107 -15.36 12.82 11.98
CA VAL A 107 -14.07 12.16 12.06
C VAL A 107 -13.07 12.96 12.91
N ASN A 108 -13.04 14.28 12.77
CA ASN A 108 -12.16 15.15 13.53
C ASN A 108 -12.53 15.28 15.01
N SER A 109 -13.77 14.93 15.39
CA SER A 109 -14.21 14.91 16.79
C SER A 109 -13.71 13.67 17.55
N ILE A 110 -13.12 12.70 16.86
CA ILE A 110 -12.62 11.47 17.48
C ILE A 110 -11.25 11.74 18.09
N GLU A 111 -11.15 11.52 19.37
CA GLU A 111 -9.88 11.60 20.08
C GLU A 111 -8.93 10.49 19.63
N THR A 112 -7.63 10.83 19.52
CA THR A 112 -6.58 9.84 19.28
C THR A 112 -6.58 8.84 20.45
N PRO A 113 -6.51 7.53 20.14
CA PRO A 113 -6.46 6.54 21.22
C PRO A 113 -5.22 6.75 22.08
N ASP A 114 -5.41 6.77 23.38
CA ASP A 114 -4.33 6.85 24.33
C ASP A 114 -3.47 5.56 24.34
N SER A 115 -2.32 5.65 24.98
CA SER A 115 -1.39 4.51 25.06
C SER A 115 -1.99 3.30 25.78
N SER A 116 -2.89 3.51 26.74
CA SER A 116 -3.53 2.43 27.50
C SER A 116 -4.47 1.61 26.61
N ARG A 117 -5.22 2.28 25.74
CA ARG A 117 -6.12 1.65 24.76
C ARG A 117 -5.34 0.86 23.71
N VAL A 118 -4.23 1.41 23.22
CA VAL A 118 -3.34 0.72 22.28
C VAL A 118 -2.71 -0.52 22.94
N GLN A 119 -2.23 -0.39 24.18
CA GLN A 119 -1.65 -1.50 24.94
C GLN A 119 -2.69 -2.61 25.20
N SER A 120 -3.89 -2.24 25.57
CA SER A 120 -5.00 -3.17 25.80
C SER A 120 -5.36 -3.95 24.55
N TYR A 121 -5.47 -3.26 23.41
CA TYR A 121 -5.72 -3.88 22.10
C TYR A 121 -4.61 -4.85 21.73
N TYR A 122 -3.35 -4.43 21.88
CA TYR A 122 -2.20 -5.27 21.61
C TYR A 122 -2.21 -6.54 22.48
N ASN A 123 -2.38 -6.40 23.79
CA ASN A 123 -2.38 -7.55 24.72
C ASN A 123 -3.45 -8.59 24.37
N LYS A 124 -4.63 -8.12 23.94
CA LYS A 124 -5.74 -9.00 23.53
C LYS A 124 -5.45 -9.74 22.22
N ASN A 125 -4.67 -9.15 21.32
CA ASN A 125 -4.53 -9.65 19.95
C ASN A 125 -3.11 -10.16 19.60
N LYS A 126 -2.10 -10.00 20.50
CA LYS A 126 -0.70 -10.27 20.16
C LYS A 126 -0.43 -11.72 19.75
N GLU A 127 -1.11 -12.68 20.38
CA GLU A 127 -0.91 -14.11 20.12
C GLU A 127 -1.47 -14.55 18.76
N GLU A 128 -2.46 -13.81 18.22
CA GLU A 128 -3.16 -14.15 16.98
C GLU A 128 -2.77 -13.27 15.80
N LYS A 129 -2.37 -12.00 16.07
CA LYS A 129 -2.19 -11.01 15.00
C LYS A 129 -0.80 -10.38 14.93
N TYR A 130 -0.05 -10.41 16.04
CA TYR A 130 1.23 -9.70 16.14
C TYR A 130 2.36 -10.65 16.52
N PHE A 131 2.63 -11.60 15.65
CA PHE A 131 3.71 -12.56 15.83
C PHE A 131 4.39 -12.89 14.49
N ASP A 132 5.64 -13.27 14.58
CA ASP A 132 6.35 -13.98 13.53
C ASP A 132 6.05 -15.47 13.74
N PRO A 133 5.53 -16.19 12.74
CA PRO A 133 5.16 -17.58 12.89
C PRO A 133 6.40 -18.48 13.09
N GLU A 134 6.18 -19.66 13.65
CA GLU A 134 7.20 -20.69 13.71
C GLU A 134 7.66 -21.08 12.29
N LYS A 135 8.96 -21.33 12.12
CA LYS A 135 9.56 -21.75 10.85
C LYS A 135 10.50 -22.91 11.07
N VAL A 136 10.73 -23.65 10.01
CA VAL A 136 11.69 -24.72 9.99
C VAL A 136 12.66 -24.54 8.82
N ILE A 137 13.91 -24.86 9.03
CA ILE A 137 14.95 -24.95 8.00
C ILE A 137 15.30 -26.42 7.84
N VAL A 138 15.21 -26.91 6.62
CA VAL A 138 15.54 -28.30 6.29
C VAL A 138 16.54 -28.37 5.13
N ARG A 139 17.23 -29.50 5.05
CA ARG A 139 17.86 -29.95 3.82
C ARG A 139 16.95 -30.98 3.16
N GLN A 140 16.88 -30.96 1.84
CA GLN A 140 16.06 -31.85 1.03
C GLN A 140 16.92 -32.61 0.02
N ILE A 141 16.70 -33.91 -0.07
CA ILE A 141 17.12 -34.72 -1.22
C ILE A 141 15.83 -35.08 -1.95
N LYS A 142 15.66 -34.59 -3.19
CA LYS A 142 14.49 -34.85 -4.02
C LYS A 142 14.90 -35.72 -5.21
N VAL A 143 14.27 -36.87 -5.39
CA VAL A 143 14.58 -37.81 -6.46
C VAL A 143 13.32 -38.28 -7.18
N ALA A 144 13.48 -38.75 -8.44
CA ALA A 144 12.37 -39.17 -9.28
C ALA A 144 11.79 -40.53 -8.90
N SER A 145 12.58 -41.43 -8.33
CA SER A 145 12.18 -42.83 -8.13
C SER A 145 12.15 -43.22 -6.65
N LYS A 146 11.13 -44.02 -6.29
CA LYS A 146 11.00 -44.57 -4.94
C LYS A 146 12.18 -45.46 -4.58
N ASN A 147 12.63 -46.33 -5.50
CA ASN A 147 13.74 -47.25 -5.22
C ASN A 147 15.05 -46.51 -4.90
N LEU A 148 15.34 -45.42 -5.65
CA LEU A 148 16.51 -44.59 -5.37
C LEU A 148 16.36 -43.91 -4.01
N SER A 149 15.19 -43.36 -3.69
CA SER A 149 14.93 -42.73 -2.40
C SER A 149 15.08 -43.70 -1.23
N ASP A 150 14.56 -44.93 -1.34
CA ASP A 150 14.70 -45.98 -0.33
C ASP A 150 16.19 -46.38 -0.13
N SER A 151 16.95 -46.48 -1.22
CA SER A 151 18.40 -46.79 -1.16
C SER A 151 19.19 -45.69 -0.48
N LEU A 152 18.93 -44.39 -0.84
CA LEU A 152 19.58 -43.25 -0.23
C LEU A 152 19.21 -43.10 1.25
N TYR A 153 17.96 -43.38 1.61
CA TYR A 153 17.54 -43.38 3.01
C TYR A 153 18.26 -44.45 3.83
N SER A 154 18.46 -45.66 3.25
CA SER A 154 19.18 -46.72 3.91
C SER A 154 20.66 -46.33 4.20
N ILE A 155 21.31 -45.65 3.26
CA ILE A 155 22.66 -45.13 3.45
C ILE A 155 22.69 -44.06 4.55
N LEU A 156 21.77 -43.09 4.47
CA LEU A 156 21.67 -42.00 5.45
C LEU A 156 21.29 -42.45 6.87
N SER A 157 20.60 -43.59 6.98
CA SER A 157 20.30 -44.19 8.26
C SER A 157 21.50 -44.79 8.96
N LEU A 158 22.57 -45.11 8.20
CA LEU A 158 23.82 -45.60 8.72
C LEU A 158 24.82 -44.47 8.96
N ASP A 159 24.85 -43.47 8.09
CA ASP A 159 25.72 -42.30 8.18
C ASP A 159 25.01 -41.05 7.68
N ASP A 160 24.49 -40.25 8.59
CA ASP A 160 23.76 -39.03 8.31
C ASP A 160 24.66 -37.87 7.85
N SER A 161 25.98 -37.98 8.09
CA SER A 161 26.94 -36.95 7.63
C SER A 161 27.02 -36.84 6.11
N LEU A 162 26.61 -37.90 5.39
CA LEU A 162 26.59 -37.95 3.92
C LEU A 162 25.43 -37.14 3.31
N PHE A 163 24.52 -36.59 4.11
CA PHE A 163 23.33 -35.90 3.58
C PHE A 163 23.66 -34.80 2.56
N LYS A 164 24.65 -33.97 2.88
CA LYS A 164 25.09 -32.85 2.03
C LYS A 164 25.64 -33.31 0.68
N SER A 165 26.53 -34.27 0.71
CA SER A 165 27.16 -34.83 -0.51
C SER A 165 26.15 -35.53 -1.41
N ILE A 166 25.28 -36.36 -0.81
CA ILE A 166 24.18 -37.03 -1.51
C ILE A 166 23.22 -36.02 -2.11
N SER A 167 22.88 -34.95 -1.36
CA SER A 167 22.01 -33.90 -1.89
C SER A 167 22.63 -33.18 -3.08
N SER A 168 23.92 -32.87 -3.03
CA SER A 168 24.61 -32.22 -4.15
C SER A 168 24.67 -33.09 -5.39
N GLU A 169 24.79 -34.40 -5.22
CA GLU A 169 24.99 -35.35 -6.33
C GLU A 169 23.65 -35.83 -6.94
N PHE A 170 22.67 -36.15 -6.10
CA PHE A 170 21.46 -36.87 -6.53
C PHE A 170 20.19 -36.02 -6.52
N SER A 171 20.18 -34.87 -5.84
CA SER A 171 18.94 -34.14 -5.67
C SER A 171 18.53 -33.36 -6.91
N LEU A 172 17.27 -33.48 -7.31
CA LEU A 172 16.64 -32.71 -8.39
C LEU A 172 16.37 -31.25 -8.00
N ALA A 173 16.48 -30.92 -6.71
CA ALA A 173 16.23 -29.57 -6.20
C ALA A 173 17.27 -29.22 -5.12
N TYR A 174 17.64 -27.96 -5.04
CA TYR A 174 18.58 -27.42 -4.04
C TYR A 174 19.98 -28.10 -4.01
N SER A 175 20.37 -28.78 -5.07
CA SER A 175 21.70 -29.47 -5.15
C SER A 175 22.85 -28.49 -4.95
N GLN A 176 22.77 -27.26 -5.49
CA GLN A 176 23.81 -26.23 -5.37
C GLN A 176 23.97 -25.68 -3.96
N THR A 177 22.93 -25.81 -3.11
CA THR A 177 22.95 -25.43 -1.70
C THR A 177 23.09 -26.62 -0.76
N GLU A 178 23.58 -27.76 -1.29
CA GLU A 178 23.66 -29.00 -0.52
C GLU A 178 22.31 -29.40 0.10
N GLY A 179 21.23 -29.15 -0.62
CA GLY A 179 19.86 -29.44 -0.19
C GLY A 179 19.22 -28.38 0.74
N LEU A 180 19.94 -27.35 1.16
CA LEU A 180 19.44 -26.35 2.10
C LEU A 180 18.31 -25.53 1.47
N MET A 181 17.17 -25.52 2.15
CA MET A 181 15.98 -24.74 1.79
C MET A 181 15.90 -23.46 2.64
N ASP A 182 15.25 -22.43 2.08
CA ASP A 182 14.91 -21.25 2.85
C ASP A 182 13.94 -21.60 3.99
N PRO A 183 13.96 -20.84 5.10
CA PRO A 183 13.02 -21.04 6.21
C PRO A 183 11.57 -20.97 5.73
N PHE A 184 10.75 -21.93 6.12
CA PHE A 184 9.35 -21.94 5.74
C PHE A 184 8.42 -22.20 6.92
N GLU A 185 7.17 -21.76 6.78
CA GLU A 185 6.11 -21.85 7.78
C GLU A 185 5.30 -23.14 7.60
N ARG A 186 4.60 -23.55 8.65
CA ARG A 186 3.65 -24.66 8.60
C ARG A 186 2.61 -24.45 7.48
N GLY A 187 2.21 -25.54 6.85
CA GLY A 187 1.28 -25.54 5.71
C GLY A 187 1.94 -25.31 4.34
N LYS A 188 3.27 -25.10 4.30
CA LYS A 188 4.03 -25.13 3.04
C LYS A 188 4.51 -26.55 2.74
N PHE A 189 4.71 -26.86 1.46
CA PHE A 189 5.28 -28.11 0.98
C PHE A 189 4.51 -29.40 1.35
N ASN A 190 3.22 -29.33 1.58
CA ASN A 190 2.33 -30.47 1.85
C ASN A 190 2.88 -31.46 2.91
N PHE A 191 2.89 -32.76 2.62
CA PHE A 191 3.33 -33.80 3.56
C PHE A 191 4.80 -33.66 4.00
N MET A 192 5.68 -33.18 3.11
CA MET A 192 7.07 -32.90 3.45
C MET A 192 7.17 -31.80 4.50
N GLY A 193 6.41 -30.72 4.33
CA GLY A 193 6.37 -29.64 5.30
C GLY A 193 5.86 -30.08 6.65
N GLU A 194 4.76 -30.85 6.70
CA GLU A 194 4.23 -31.37 7.97
C GLU A 194 5.25 -32.30 8.66
N ALA A 195 5.93 -33.17 7.93
CA ALA A 195 6.99 -34.00 8.48
C ALA A 195 8.13 -33.17 9.10
N ALA A 196 8.51 -32.05 8.46
CA ALA A 196 9.56 -31.17 8.97
C ALA A 196 9.24 -30.57 10.34
N PHE A 197 7.96 -30.23 10.60
CA PHE A 197 7.53 -29.72 11.90
C PHE A 197 7.41 -30.79 12.99
N ILE A 198 7.18 -32.05 12.61
CA ILE A 198 7.08 -33.18 13.54
C ILE A 198 8.46 -33.68 13.98
N LEU A 199 9.41 -33.78 13.05
CA LEU A 199 10.78 -34.25 13.28
C LEU A 199 11.54 -33.32 14.22
N GLY A 200 12.47 -33.86 14.99
CA GLY A 200 13.43 -33.10 15.80
C GLY A 200 14.55 -32.50 14.92
N VAL A 201 15.28 -31.52 15.47
CA VAL A 201 16.50 -31.00 14.84
C VAL A 201 17.53 -32.12 14.72
N GLY A 202 18.10 -32.31 13.54
CA GLY A 202 19.01 -33.39 13.21
C GLY A 202 18.34 -34.67 12.67
N ASP A 203 17.03 -34.84 12.90
CA ASP A 203 16.31 -36.03 12.42
C ASP A 203 16.18 -36.06 10.90
N ILE A 204 16.20 -37.27 10.34
CA ILE A 204 15.97 -37.52 8.91
C ILE A 204 14.63 -38.22 8.72
N SER A 205 13.84 -37.72 7.74
CA SER A 205 12.57 -38.36 7.38
C SER A 205 12.79 -39.67 6.64
N ARG A 206 11.80 -40.56 6.71
CA ARG A 206 11.64 -41.59 5.67
C ARG A 206 11.31 -40.93 4.33
N PRO A 207 11.49 -41.62 3.18
CA PRO A 207 11.05 -41.13 1.88
C PRO A 207 9.57 -40.70 1.90
N ILE A 208 9.31 -39.46 1.47
CA ILE A 208 7.98 -38.84 1.41
C ILE A 208 7.63 -38.66 -0.07
N GLU A 209 6.50 -39.22 -0.50
CA GLU A 209 5.99 -38.99 -1.85
C GLU A 209 5.44 -37.58 -1.99
N ASN A 210 5.91 -36.86 -3.01
CA ASN A 210 5.42 -35.52 -3.34
C ASN A 210 4.24 -35.59 -4.31
N PRO A 211 3.42 -34.52 -4.42
CA PRO A 211 2.30 -34.47 -5.37
C PRO A 211 2.70 -34.68 -6.84
N ASP A 212 3.94 -34.31 -7.18
CA ASP A 212 4.52 -34.49 -8.53
C ASP A 212 5.11 -35.89 -8.79
N LYS A 213 4.81 -36.85 -7.91
CA LYS A 213 5.31 -38.24 -7.95
C LYS A 213 6.81 -38.41 -7.77
N THR A 214 7.51 -37.37 -7.35
CA THR A 214 8.89 -37.47 -6.87
C THR A 214 8.90 -37.86 -5.38
N PHE A 215 10.08 -38.17 -4.85
CA PHE A 215 10.27 -38.55 -3.46
C PHE A 215 11.26 -37.61 -2.80
N SER A 216 10.95 -37.17 -1.57
CA SER A 216 11.82 -36.33 -0.77
C SER A 216 12.25 -37.04 0.51
N ILE A 217 13.52 -36.90 0.85
CA ILE A 217 14.07 -37.17 2.18
C ILE A 217 14.49 -35.82 2.74
N ILE A 218 14.09 -35.48 3.95
CA ILE A 218 14.48 -34.22 4.59
C ILE A 218 15.26 -34.46 5.86
N ARG A 219 16.17 -33.55 6.18
CA ARG A 219 16.83 -33.43 7.46
C ARG A 219 16.50 -32.07 8.04
N VAL A 220 16.05 -32.01 9.30
CA VAL A 220 15.77 -30.75 9.97
C VAL A 220 17.06 -30.13 10.47
N GLU A 221 17.39 -28.95 10.00
CA GLU A 221 18.60 -28.22 10.40
C GLU A 221 18.33 -27.29 11.59
N GLU A 222 17.17 -26.59 11.56
CA GLU A 222 16.83 -25.61 12.59
C GLU A 222 15.31 -25.48 12.72
N LYS A 223 14.84 -25.22 13.93
CA LYS A 223 13.46 -24.78 14.23
C LYS A 223 13.51 -23.39 14.80
N ILE A 224 12.77 -22.48 14.19
CA ILE A 224 12.65 -21.11 14.62
C ILE A 224 11.29 -20.97 15.30
N ASP A 225 11.30 -20.72 16.61
CA ASP A 225 10.09 -20.60 17.39
C ASP A 225 9.27 -19.35 17.01
N LYS A 226 7.95 -19.45 17.21
CA LYS A 226 7.03 -18.32 17.14
C LYS A 226 7.53 -17.18 18.04
N LYS A 227 7.61 -15.97 17.50
CA LYS A 227 8.02 -14.77 18.24
C LYS A 227 6.92 -13.71 18.22
N ILE A 228 6.52 -13.23 19.39
CA ILE A 228 5.61 -12.09 19.49
C ILE A 228 6.34 -10.83 19.05
N ILE A 229 5.75 -10.09 18.12
CA ILE A 229 6.26 -8.80 17.66
C ILE A 229 6.02 -7.77 18.76
N PRO A 230 7.06 -7.13 19.30
CA PRO A 230 6.91 -6.20 20.41
C PRO A 230 6.09 -4.96 20.00
N ILE A 231 5.32 -4.45 20.94
CA ILE A 231 4.35 -3.36 20.71
C ILE A 231 4.94 -2.13 20.02
N ASN A 232 6.17 -1.77 20.33
CA ASN A 232 6.83 -0.61 19.75
C ASN A 232 6.94 -0.69 18.21
N ARG A 233 7.02 -1.90 17.65
CA ARG A 233 7.06 -2.11 16.17
C ARG A 233 5.68 -2.00 15.52
N VAL A 234 4.61 -2.24 16.27
CA VAL A 234 3.24 -2.28 15.74
C VAL A 234 2.35 -1.17 16.30
N TYR A 235 2.87 -0.33 17.21
CA TYR A 235 2.12 0.70 17.92
C TYR A 235 1.32 1.60 16.97
N LYS A 236 1.99 2.22 16.01
CA LYS A 236 1.35 3.13 15.03
C LYS A 236 0.31 2.45 14.16
N ARG A 237 0.54 1.18 13.83
CA ARG A 237 -0.42 0.36 13.08
C ARG A 237 -1.68 0.10 13.90
N ILE A 238 -1.53 -0.22 15.19
CA ILE A 238 -2.64 -0.45 16.12
C ILE A 238 -3.40 0.84 16.37
N GLU A 239 -2.71 1.95 16.64
CA GLU A 239 -3.29 3.28 16.81
C GLU A 239 -4.19 3.65 15.61
N SER A 240 -3.67 3.48 14.39
CA SER A 240 -4.41 3.73 13.15
C SER A 240 -5.62 2.81 12.98
N LEU A 241 -5.49 1.53 13.37
CA LEU A 241 -6.59 0.57 13.31
C LEU A 241 -7.72 0.94 14.26
N ILE A 242 -7.40 1.26 15.53
CA ILE A 242 -8.38 1.69 16.53
C ILE A 242 -9.07 2.98 16.09
N MET A 243 -8.31 3.92 15.51
CA MET A 243 -8.85 5.16 14.98
C MET A 243 -9.87 4.89 13.86
N LYS A 244 -9.51 4.03 12.91
CA LYS A 244 -10.40 3.62 11.82
C LYS A 244 -11.67 2.94 12.31
N GLU A 245 -11.56 2.04 13.28
CA GLU A 245 -12.71 1.39 13.91
C GLU A 245 -13.62 2.42 14.62
N SER A 246 -13.03 3.43 15.27
CA SER A 246 -13.79 4.50 15.92
C SER A 246 -14.51 5.40 14.90
N GLN A 247 -13.86 5.68 13.76
CA GLN A 247 -14.45 6.43 12.65
C GLN A 247 -15.66 5.72 12.04
N GLU A 248 -15.56 4.42 11.83
CA GLU A 248 -16.70 3.64 11.32
C GLU A 248 -17.84 3.57 12.34
N LYS A 249 -17.53 3.40 13.62
CA LYS A 249 -18.53 3.37 14.68
C LYS A 249 -19.29 4.68 14.78
N ILE A 250 -18.61 5.83 14.74
CA ILE A 250 -19.29 7.13 14.84
C ILE A 250 -20.21 7.40 13.63
N LYS A 251 -19.78 6.99 12.42
CA LYS A 251 -20.61 7.09 11.23
C LYS A 251 -21.89 6.26 11.36
N ILE A 252 -21.74 4.99 11.77
CA ILE A 252 -22.88 4.08 11.97
C ILE A 252 -23.83 4.62 13.03
N SER A 253 -23.32 4.98 14.22
CA SER A 253 -24.16 5.48 15.32
C SER A 253 -24.88 6.77 14.96
N THR A 254 -24.24 7.65 14.19
CA THR A 254 -24.88 8.88 13.69
C THR A 254 -26.00 8.55 12.71
N PHE A 255 -25.75 7.62 11.77
CA PHE A 255 -26.75 7.18 10.82
C PHE A 255 -27.96 6.54 11.54
N ASP A 256 -27.71 5.66 12.50
CA ASP A 256 -28.77 5.02 13.30
C ASP A 256 -29.59 6.05 14.10
N SER A 257 -28.95 7.11 14.61
CA SER A 257 -29.66 8.17 15.33
C SER A 257 -30.64 8.93 14.43
N PHE A 258 -30.26 9.17 13.16
CA PHE A 258 -31.17 9.80 12.18
C PHE A 258 -32.34 8.89 11.77
N LEU A 259 -32.08 7.56 11.65
CA LEU A 259 -33.16 6.62 11.32
C LEU A 259 -34.20 6.51 12.44
N ASN A 260 -33.75 6.60 13.70
CA ASN A 260 -34.63 6.44 14.86
C ASN A 260 -35.32 7.74 15.29
N ASN A 261 -34.83 8.90 14.86
CA ASN A 261 -35.43 10.22 15.09
C ASN A 261 -35.44 11.03 13.79
N PRO A 262 -36.27 10.64 12.80
CA PRO A 262 -36.47 11.46 11.61
C PRO A 262 -37.28 12.69 11.99
N GLU A 263 -36.65 13.88 11.93
CA GLU A 263 -37.39 15.15 11.97
C GLU A 263 -38.13 15.41 10.66
#